data_68764ebb8d9aedf98858564072c8da3b
#
_entry.id   68764ebb8d9aedf98858564072c8da3b
#
_cell.length_a   1.000
_cell.length_b   1.000
_cell.length_c   1.000
_cell.angle_alpha   90.00
_cell.angle_beta   90.00
_cell.angle_gamma   90.00
#
_symmetry.space_group_name_H-M   'P 1'
#
loop_
_entity.id
_entity.type
_entity.pdbx_description
1 polymer ?
#
loop_
_entity_poly.entity_id
_entity_poly.type
_entity_poly.pdbx_seq_one_letter_code
_entity_poly.pdbx_strand_id
1 'polypeptide(L)'
;MFVKLDQGLTEPFITTKGVKQGCSISPFIFNLFIDKLPTVFDESCDGVAINERKLNCLMWADDCVVFSLSKQGLQNAINKTVKFFTNLGLSVNTKKTKCMIFNKRGLRPKFFPDTKFYINEQLLENAETYTYLGVIFVPSGSPPAAGKELYQKASRSWFSLSHVIYQNKKMPVKRALQLVDSLVTPVALYNAEVLAVLSLPKKSFDSKESLLKAWETYLPEKINQRACRMVLSVHKKA
;
A
#
# COMPACT_ATOMS: atom_id res chain seq x y z
N MET A 1 -27.12 -13.57 13.60
CA MET A 1 -27.17 -12.34 12.76
C MET A 1 -28.51 -12.26 12.06
N PHE A 2 -28.93 -11.08 11.65
CA PHE A 2 -30.08 -10.83 10.77
C PHE A 2 -29.72 -9.69 9.83
N VAL A 3 -30.35 -9.64 8.67
CA VAL A 3 -30.17 -8.58 7.68
C VAL A 3 -31.41 -7.68 7.70
N LYS A 4 -31.21 -6.37 7.70
CA LYS A 4 -32.30 -5.41 7.56
C LYS A 4 -32.58 -5.19 6.07
N LEU A 5 -33.80 -5.46 5.66
CA LEU A 5 -34.33 -5.22 4.33
C LEU A 5 -35.36 -4.07 4.38
N ASP A 6 -35.74 -3.53 3.23
CA ASP A 6 -36.78 -2.50 3.16
C ASP A 6 -38.12 -2.97 3.70
N GLN A 7 -38.37 -4.28 3.62
CA GLN A 7 -39.61 -4.93 4.09
C GLN A 7 -39.54 -5.47 5.53
N GLY A 8 -38.42 -5.27 6.25
CA GLY A 8 -38.24 -5.76 7.63
C GLY A 8 -36.91 -6.45 7.88
N LEU A 9 -36.87 -7.30 8.89
CA LEU A 9 -35.67 -8.11 9.23
C LEU A 9 -35.83 -9.52 8.71
N THR A 10 -34.73 -10.10 8.24
CA THR A 10 -34.69 -11.54 7.91
C THR A 10 -34.79 -12.39 9.18
N GLU A 11 -35.11 -13.67 9.03
CA GLU A 11 -34.92 -14.65 10.09
C GLU A 11 -33.45 -14.65 10.56
N PRO A 12 -33.21 -14.84 11.87
CA PRO A 12 -31.86 -14.87 12.40
C PRO A 12 -31.09 -16.08 11.88
N PHE A 13 -29.84 -15.88 11.48
CA PHE A 13 -28.92 -16.94 11.07
C PHE A 13 -27.64 -16.90 11.89
N ILE A 14 -27.06 -18.09 12.10
CA ILE A 14 -25.82 -18.25 12.86
C ILE A 14 -24.63 -18.11 11.91
N THR A 15 -23.65 -17.29 12.30
CA THR A 15 -22.34 -17.20 11.62
C THR A 15 -21.31 -17.93 12.48
N THR A 16 -20.66 -18.93 11.90
CA THR A 16 -19.71 -19.81 12.59
C THR A 16 -18.27 -19.46 12.33
N LYS A 17 -17.98 -18.61 11.33
CA LYS A 17 -16.61 -18.21 10.94
C LYS A 17 -16.55 -16.72 10.63
N GLY A 18 -15.36 -16.18 10.80
CA GLY A 18 -15.04 -14.78 10.50
C GLY A 18 -15.21 -13.83 11.69
N VAL A 19 -14.88 -12.58 11.45
CA VAL A 19 -15.00 -11.49 12.42
C VAL A 19 -16.08 -10.51 11.98
N LYS A 20 -16.76 -9.88 12.95
CA LYS A 20 -17.83 -8.93 12.65
C LYS A 20 -17.24 -7.68 11.99
N GLN A 21 -17.71 -7.35 10.78
CA GLN A 21 -17.35 -6.11 10.10
C GLN A 21 -17.84 -4.89 10.89
N GLY A 22 -16.96 -3.87 11.03
CA GLY A 22 -17.25 -2.67 11.80
C GLY A 22 -17.11 -2.81 13.34
N CYS A 23 -16.65 -3.96 13.84
CA CYS A 23 -16.33 -4.13 15.25
C CYS A 23 -14.90 -3.60 15.51
N SER A 24 -14.72 -2.75 16.51
CA SER A 24 -13.43 -2.12 16.84
C SER A 24 -12.34 -3.12 17.26
N ILE A 25 -12.73 -4.27 17.82
CA ILE A 25 -11.81 -5.30 18.31
C ILE A 25 -11.45 -6.32 17.23
N SER A 26 -12.29 -6.49 16.20
CA SER A 26 -12.11 -7.49 15.15
C SER A 26 -10.75 -7.40 14.44
N PRO A 27 -10.22 -6.22 14.07
CA PRO A 27 -8.91 -6.11 13.44
C PRO A 27 -7.77 -6.59 14.36
N PHE A 28 -7.87 -6.27 15.64
CA PHE A 28 -6.87 -6.70 16.64
C PHE A 28 -6.87 -8.23 16.79
N ILE A 29 -8.05 -8.84 16.93
CA ILE A 29 -8.20 -10.31 17.05
C ILE A 29 -7.67 -11.00 15.80
N PHE A 30 -7.97 -10.45 14.61
CA PHE A 30 -7.48 -11.00 13.35
C PHE A 30 -5.94 -10.94 13.26
N ASN A 31 -5.35 -9.80 13.61
CA ASN A 31 -3.89 -9.67 13.64
C ASN A 31 -3.25 -10.67 14.60
N LEU A 32 -3.81 -10.85 15.80
CA LEU A 32 -3.34 -11.83 16.77
C LEU A 32 -3.46 -13.27 16.25
N PHE A 33 -4.52 -13.55 15.48
CA PHE A 33 -4.77 -14.86 14.89
C PHE A 33 -3.71 -15.25 13.84
N ILE A 34 -3.20 -14.29 13.08
CA ILE A 34 -2.19 -14.53 12.03
C ILE A 34 -0.75 -14.19 12.48
N ASP A 35 -0.54 -13.70 13.69
CA ASP A 35 0.74 -13.19 14.21
C ASP A 35 1.90 -14.21 14.10
N LYS A 36 1.59 -15.49 14.11
CA LYS A 36 2.60 -16.57 14.00
C LYS A 36 3.09 -16.83 12.58
N LEU A 37 2.58 -16.16 11.56
CA LEU A 37 3.07 -16.38 10.20
C LEU A 37 4.60 -16.19 10.04
N PRO A 38 5.24 -15.17 10.63
CA PRO A 38 6.70 -15.01 10.49
C PRO A 38 7.51 -16.20 11.02
N THR A 39 6.97 -16.97 11.96
CA THR A 39 7.68 -18.10 12.59
C THR A 39 7.70 -19.36 11.72
N VAL A 40 6.92 -19.42 10.64
CA VAL A 40 6.93 -20.61 9.74
C VAL A 40 8.03 -20.57 8.69
N PHE A 41 8.71 -19.43 8.55
CA PHE A 41 9.80 -19.27 7.60
C PHE A 41 11.11 -19.74 8.23
N ASP A 42 11.72 -20.73 7.62
CA ASP A 42 13.02 -21.28 7.99
C ASP A 42 14.14 -20.85 7.01
N GLU A 43 15.29 -21.51 7.09
CA GLU A 43 16.44 -21.20 6.24
C GLU A 43 16.20 -21.45 4.75
N SER A 44 15.23 -22.32 4.39
CA SER A 44 14.84 -22.55 2.99
C SER A 44 14.13 -21.34 2.36
N CYS A 45 13.72 -20.35 3.17
CA CYS A 45 13.12 -19.11 2.77
C CYS A 45 14.16 -18.01 2.93
N ASP A 46 14.81 -17.61 1.85
CA ASP A 46 15.87 -16.59 1.84
C ASP A 46 15.27 -15.16 1.82
N GLY A 47 14.76 -14.73 2.96
CA GLY A 47 14.22 -13.38 3.14
C GLY A 47 15.29 -12.29 3.00
N VAL A 48 14.81 -11.05 2.99
CA VAL A 48 15.67 -9.86 2.90
C VAL A 48 16.29 -9.55 4.26
N ALA A 49 17.63 -9.43 4.31
CA ALA A 49 18.32 -8.99 5.52
C ALA A 49 18.19 -7.48 5.69
N ILE A 50 17.65 -7.05 6.82
CA ILE A 50 17.58 -5.66 7.24
C ILE A 50 18.25 -5.56 8.60
N ASN A 51 19.43 -4.92 8.64
CA ASN A 51 20.32 -4.95 9.78
C ASN A 51 20.65 -6.43 10.15
N GLU A 52 20.45 -6.82 11.39
CA GLU A 52 20.70 -8.19 11.88
C GLU A 52 19.47 -9.09 11.78
N ARG A 53 18.37 -8.62 11.22
CA ARG A 53 17.10 -9.35 11.13
C ARG A 53 16.80 -9.77 9.71
N LYS A 54 16.29 -11.00 9.56
CA LYS A 54 15.79 -11.53 8.29
C LYS A 54 14.30 -11.24 8.19
N LEU A 55 13.90 -10.49 7.18
CA LEU A 55 12.51 -10.18 6.87
C LEU A 55 12.01 -11.12 5.76
N ASN A 56 11.04 -11.95 6.06
CA ASN A 56 10.41 -12.86 5.12
C ASN A 56 9.02 -12.38 4.69
N CYS A 57 8.30 -11.68 5.56
CA CYS A 57 6.97 -11.17 5.24
C CYS A 57 6.67 -9.85 5.95
N LEU A 58 5.72 -9.12 5.38
CA LEU A 58 5.00 -8.01 6.04
C LEU A 58 3.51 -8.29 5.95
N MET A 59 2.80 -7.96 7.02
CA MET A 59 1.35 -8.16 7.09
C MET A 59 0.66 -6.87 7.52
N TRP A 60 -0.46 -6.60 6.88
CA TRP A 60 -1.37 -5.52 7.25
C TRP A 60 -2.81 -6.02 7.07
N ALA A 61 -3.47 -6.38 8.17
CA ALA A 61 -4.76 -7.05 8.16
C ALA A 61 -4.72 -8.32 7.27
N ASP A 62 -5.56 -8.39 6.25
CA ASP A 62 -5.61 -9.48 5.27
C ASP A 62 -4.55 -9.38 4.15
N ASP A 63 -3.89 -8.24 4.01
CA ASP A 63 -2.81 -8.06 3.03
C ASP A 63 -1.49 -8.61 3.58
N CYS A 64 -0.90 -9.56 2.86
CA CYS A 64 0.38 -10.17 3.18
C CYS A 64 1.34 -10.05 1.99
N VAL A 65 2.55 -9.56 2.26
CA VAL A 65 3.65 -9.53 1.29
C VAL A 65 4.74 -10.48 1.76
N VAL A 66 5.21 -11.35 0.88
CA VAL A 66 6.28 -12.31 1.16
C VAL A 66 7.51 -11.94 0.33
N PHE A 67 8.68 -11.96 0.94
CA PHE A 67 9.94 -11.56 0.33
C PHE A 67 10.90 -12.73 0.22
N SER A 68 11.65 -12.76 -0.88
CA SER A 68 12.76 -13.70 -1.07
C SER A 68 13.79 -13.12 -2.05
N LEU A 69 15.03 -13.54 -1.90
CA LEU A 69 16.14 -13.16 -2.79
C LEU A 69 16.35 -14.15 -3.93
N SER A 70 15.72 -15.32 -3.87
CA SER A 70 15.81 -16.35 -4.93
C SER A 70 14.43 -16.86 -5.34
N LYS A 71 14.38 -17.48 -6.53
CA LYS A 71 13.17 -18.12 -7.06
C LYS A 71 12.72 -19.27 -6.15
N GLN A 72 13.65 -20.14 -5.76
CA GLN A 72 13.33 -21.31 -4.93
C GLN A 72 12.86 -20.88 -3.54
N GLY A 73 13.55 -19.94 -2.92
CA GLY A 73 13.18 -19.38 -1.63
C GLY A 73 11.79 -18.74 -1.64
N LEU A 74 11.44 -18.01 -2.71
CA LEU A 74 10.10 -17.45 -2.84
C LEU A 74 9.02 -18.52 -2.97
N GLN A 75 9.26 -19.57 -3.80
CA GLN A 75 8.28 -20.66 -3.92
C GLN A 75 8.11 -21.41 -2.59
N ASN A 76 9.19 -21.65 -1.85
CA ASN A 76 9.14 -22.26 -0.53
C ASN A 76 8.34 -21.38 0.46
N ALA A 77 8.59 -20.07 0.45
CA ALA A 77 7.89 -19.13 1.31
C ALA A 77 6.38 -19.05 0.96
N ILE A 78 6.02 -19.05 -0.33
CA ILE A 78 4.63 -19.14 -0.79
C ILE A 78 3.97 -20.41 -0.26
N ASN A 79 4.59 -21.57 -0.45
CA ASN A 79 4.05 -22.86 -0.02
C ASN A 79 3.80 -22.89 1.51
N LYS A 80 4.74 -22.38 2.30
CA LYS A 80 4.59 -22.29 3.76
C LYS A 80 3.49 -21.33 4.17
N THR A 81 3.39 -20.18 3.51
CA THR A 81 2.33 -19.20 3.75
C THR A 81 0.96 -19.80 3.47
N VAL A 82 0.81 -20.46 2.32
CA VAL A 82 -0.46 -21.12 1.95
C VAL A 82 -0.83 -22.21 2.95
N LYS A 83 0.14 -23.07 3.32
CA LYS A 83 -0.08 -24.12 4.32
C LYS A 83 -0.49 -23.54 5.68
N PHE A 84 0.16 -22.46 6.13
CA PHE A 84 -0.19 -21.78 7.37
C PHE A 84 -1.63 -21.27 7.35
N PHE A 85 -2.02 -20.54 6.32
CA PHE A 85 -3.40 -20.03 6.21
C PHE A 85 -4.43 -21.16 6.07
N THR A 86 -4.13 -22.21 5.32
CA THR A 86 -5.00 -23.39 5.20
C THR A 86 -5.23 -24.07 6.55
N ASN A 87 -4.17 -24.22 7.37
CA ASN A 87 -4.28 -24.79 8.71
C ASN A 87 -5.15 -23.93 9.65
N LEU A 88 -5.21 -22.62 9.41
CA LEU A 88 -6.11 -21.69 10.14
C LEU A 88 -7.53 -21.66 9.55
N GLY A 89 -7.83 -22.44 8.52
CA GLY A 89 -9.12 -22.43 7.83
C GLY A 89 -9.33 -21.21 6.93
N LEU A 90 -8.25 -20.51 6.57
CA LEU A 90 -8.25 -19.38 5.65
C LEU A 90 -7.82 -19.85 4.24
N SER A 91 -8.29 -19.17 3.21
CA SER A 91 -7.89 -19.43 1.82
C SER A 91 -7.19 -18.23 1.22
N VAL A 92 -6.09 -18.46 0.49
CA VAL A 92 -5.40 -17.41 -0.25
C VAL A 92 -6.11 -17.15 -1.57
N ASN A 93 -6.43 -15.90 -1.87
CA ASN A 93 -7.06 -15.53 -3.14
C ASN A 93 -6.04 -15.48 -4.26
N THR A 94 -5.91 -16.55 -5.03
CA THR A 94 -4.93 -16.69 -6.13
C THR A 94 -5.13 -15.67 -7.25
N LYS A 95 -6.37 -15.23 -7.50
CA LYS A 95 -6.68 -14.22 -8.53
C LYS A 95 -6.17 -12.83 -8.18
N LYS A 96 -6.12 -12.49 -6.88
CA LYS A 96 -5.59 -11.20 -6.38
C LYS A 96 -4.10 -11.28 -6.06
N THR A 97 -3.59 -12.48 -5.76
CA THR A 97 -2.17 -12.68 -5.43
C THR A 97 -1.33 -12.59 -6.69
N LYS A 98 -0.30 -11.76 -6.66
CA LYS A 98 0.61 -11.54 -7.78
C LYS A 98 2.05 -11.58 -7.29
N CYS A 99 2.96 -11.92 -8.20
CA CYS A 99 4.40 -11.85 -7.97
C CYS A 99 4.96 -10.61 -8.65
N MET A 100 5.98 -10.01 -8.06
CA MET A 100 6.76 -8.94 -8.68
C MET A 100 8.26 -9.20 -8.46
N ILE A 101 9.01 -9.14 -9.53
CA ILE A 101 10.47 -9.33 -9.50
C ILE A 101 11.12 -7.95 -9.58
N PHE A 102 11.77 -7.53 -8.50
CA PHE A 102 12.50 -6.26 -8.47
C PHE A 102 13.89 -6.40 -9.05
N ASN A 103 14.28 -5.45 -9.90
CA ASN A 103 15.59 -5.42 -10.50
C ASN A 103 16.42 -4.24 -9.96
N LYS A 104 17.64 -4.54 -9.49
CA LYS A 104 18.55 -3.59 -8.84
C LYS A 104 18.95 -2.39 -9.71
N ARG A 105 18.73 -2.43 -11.04
CA ARG A 105 19.20 -1.41 -12.01
C ARG A 105 18.12 -0.85 -12.93
N GLY A 106 16.85 -1.15 -12.70
CA GLY A 106 15.78 -0.73 -13.62
C GLY A 106 15.83 -1.39 -15.01
N LEU A 107 16.78 -2.27 -15.23
CA LEU A 107 16.86 -3.09 -16.44
C LEU A 107 15.83 -4.22 -16.31
N ARG A 108 15.04 -4.44 -17.35
CA ARG A 108 14.20 -5.64 -17.41
C ARG A 108 15.10 -6.84 -17.15
N PRO A 109 14.74 -7.76 -16.24
CA PRO A 109 15.58 -8.92 -15.98
C PRO A 109 15.68 -9.74 -17.26
N LYS A 110 16.80 -9.64 -17.97
CA LYS A 110 17.08 -10.47 -19.15
C LYS A 110 17.09 -11.97 -18.80
N PHE A 111 17.16 -12.28 -17.49
CA PHE A 111 17.38 -13.64 -16.99
C PHE A 111 16.13 -14.34 -16.43
N PHE A 112 14.96 -13.67 -16.34
CA PHE A 112 13.78 -14.29 -15.70
C PHE A 112 12.46 -14.09 -16.48
N PRO A 113 12.42 -14.07 -17.82
CA PRO A 113 11.16 -13.93 -18.54
C PRO A 113 10.19 -15.09 -18.24
N ASP A 114 10.71 -16.27 -17.86
CA ASP A 114 9.93 -17.49 -17.65
C ASP A 114 9.86 -17.94 -16.18
N THR A 115 10.11 -17.03 -15.24
CA THR A 115 9.97 -17.39 -13.82
C THR A 115 8.50 -17.50 -13.46
N LYS A 116 8.08 -18.73 -13.18
CA LYS A 116 6.70 -19.06 -12.81
C LYS A 116 6.66 -19.43 -11.33
N PHE A 117 5.63 -18.93 -10.65
CA PHE A 117 5.31 -19.26 -9.26
C PHE A 117 3.90 -19.83 -9.19
N TYR A 118 3.67 -20.72 -8.24
CA TYR A 118 2.43 -21.47 -8.15
C TYR A 118 1.87 -21.43 -6.73
N ILE A 119 0.54 -21.39 -6.63
CA ILE A 119 -0.23 -21.70 -5.42
C ILE A 119 -1.19 -22.84 -5.77
N ASN A 120 -1.06 -24.00 -5.11
CA ASN A 120 -1.90 -25.17 -5.37
C ASN A 120 -2.07 -25.45 -6.89
N GLU A 121 -0.94 -25.55 -7.61
CA GLU A 121 -0.86 -25.77 -9.06
C GLU A 121 -1.39 -24.60 -9.94
N GLN A 122 -1.96 -23.58 -9.36
CA GLN A 122 -2.38 -22.37 -10.09
C GLN A 122 -1.20 -21.44 -10.30
N LEU A 123 -0.95 -21.07 -11.55
CA LEU A 123 0.09 -20.12 -11.92
C LEU A 123 -0.26 -18.72 -11.40
N LEU A 124 0.69 -18.09 -10.70
CA LEU A 124 0.59 -16.71 -10.29
C LEU A 124 1.03 -15.77 -11.43
N GLU A 125 0.31 -14.68 -11.56
CA GLU A 125 0.64 -13.60 -12.50
C GLU A 125 1.87 -12.84 -12.04
N ASN A 126 2.84 -12.65 -12.94
CA ASN A 126 3.95 -11.71 -12.75
C ASN A 126 3.48 -10.30 -13.09
N ALA A 127 3.34 -9.45 -12.08
CA ALA A 127 2.83 -8.10 -12.24
C ALA A 127 3.92 -7.12 -12.66
N GLU A 128 3.67 -6.31 -13.68
CA GLU A 128 4.48 -5.14 -14.04
C GLU A 128 4.17 -3.92 -13.14
N THR A 129 3.00 -3.91 -12.52
CA THR A 129 2.59 -2.90 -11.54
C THR A 129 1.74 -3.56 -10.47
N TYR A 130 1.95 -3.18 -9.21
CA TYR A 130 1.14 -3.66 -8.11
C TYR A 130 0.91 -2.54 -7.09
N THR A 131 -0.32 -2.40 -6.64
CA THR A 131 -0.67 -1.43 -5.59
C THR A 131 -0.72 -2.13 -4.25
N TYR A 132 0.19 -1.77 -3.34
CA TYR A 132 0.20 -2.25 -1.96
C TYR A 132 0.03 -1.08 -1.00
N LEU A 133 -0.96 -1.15 -0.12
CA LEU A 133 -1.33 -0.09 0.82
C LEU A 133 -1.43 1.29 0.15
N GLY A 134 -2.01 1.32 -1.05
CA GLY A 134 -2.21 2.56 -1.82
C GLY A 134 -0.96 3.14 -2.50
N VAL A 135 0.19 2.47 -2.40
CA VAL A 135 1.41 2.81 -3.13
C VAL A 135 1.57 1.90 -4.34
N ILE A 136 1.84 2.47 -5.51
CA ILE A 136 2.17 1.69 -6.71
C ILE A 136 3.64 1.31 -6.69
N PHE A 137 3.88 0.03 -6.78
CA PHE A 137 5.19 -0.56 -6.98
C PHE A 137 5.36 -0.97 -8.45
N VAL A 138 6.58 -0.80 -8.94
CA VAL A 138 7.04 -1.24 -10.26
C VAL A 138 8.35 -2.01 -10.11
N PRO A 139 8.71 -2.92 -11.03
CA PRO A 139 9.92 -3.74 -10.95
C PRO A 139 11.22 -2.94 -10.82
N SER A 140 11.26 -1.73 -11.37
CA SER A 140 12.42 -0.83 -11.26
C SER A 140 12.60 -0.23 -9.86
N GLY A 141 11.61 -0.37 -8.97
CA GLY A 141 11.59 0.31 -7.67
C GLY A 141 11.52 1.84 -7.78
N SER A 142 11.12 2.37 -8.93
CA SER A 142 11.12 3.82 -9.19
C SER A 142 9.87 4.50 -8.62
N PRO A 143 10.02 5.58 -7.82
CA PRO A 143 8.92 6.33 -7.21
C PRO A 143 8.01 7.13 -8.17
N PRO A 144 8.46 7.55 -9.40
CA PRO A 144 7.68 8.46 -10.24
C PRO A 144 6.28 7.99 -10.59
N ALA A 145 6.07 6.67 -10.76
CA ALA A 145 4.75 6.11 -11.08
C ALA A 145 3.74 6.36 -9.94
N ALA A 146 4.14 6.11 -8.69
CA ALA A 146 3.31 6.36 -7.53
C ALA A 146 3.00 7.85 -7.35
N GLY A 147 3.99 8.73 -7.54
CA GLY A 147 3.80 10.18 -7.47
C GLY A 147 2.82 10.72 -8.53
N LYS A 148 2.88 10.18 -9.75
CA LYS A 148 1.95 10.55 -10.83
C LYS A 148 0.51 10.17 -10.51
N GLU A 149 0.30 8.99 -9.94
CA GLU A 149 -1.05 8.55 -9.55
C GLU A 149 -1.62 9.36 -8.40
N LEU A 150 -0.82 9.63 -7.37
CA LEU A 150 -1.24 10.52 -6.27
C LEU A 150 -1.64 11.89 -6.78
N TYR A 151 -0.84 12.46 -7.69
CA TYR A 151 -1.19 13.72 -8.36
C TYR A 151 -2.54 13.63 -9.09
N GLN A 152 -2.78 12.55 -9.83
CA GLN A 152 -4.05 12.34 -10.53
C GLN A 152 -5.23 12.18 -9.57
N LYS A 153 -5.06 11.45 -8.46
CA LYS A 153 -6.09 11.30 -7.42
C LYS A 153 -6.40 12.64 -6.75
N ALA A 154 -5.38 13.39 -6.36
CA ALA A 154 -5.52 14.72 -5.79
C ALA A 154 -6.19 15.70 -6.76
N SER A 155 -5.82 15.65 -8.04
CA SER A 155 -6.43 16.48 -9.08
C SER A 155 -7.92 16.18 -9.24
N ARG A 156 -8.33 14.89 -9.25
CA ARG A 156 -9.76 14.52 -9.30
C ARG A 156 -10.51 15.02 -8.09
N SER A 157 -9.96 14.84 -6.88
CA SER A 157 -10.55 15.37 -5.66
C SER A 157 -10.71 16.90 -5.70
N TRP A 158 -9.67 17.59 -6.19
CA TRP A 158 -9.71 19.03 -6.41
C TRP A 158 -10.78 19.44 -7.40
N PHE A 159 -10.89 18.81 -8.57
CA PHE A 159 -11.90 19.15 -9.57
C PHE A 159 -13.32 18.97 -9.02
N SER A 160 -13.58 17.89 -8.28
CA SER A 160 -14.88 17.68 -7.63
C SER A 160 -15.19 18.77 -6.60
N LEU A 161 -14.21 19.14 -5.78
CA LEU A 161 -14.38 20.18 -4.76
C LEU A 161 -14.50 21.58 -5.39
N SER A 162 -13.71 21.90 -6.41
CA SER A 162 -13.71 23.20 -7.09
C SER A 162 -15.08 23.50 -7.70
N HIS A 163 -15.77 22.49 -8.23
CA HIS A 163 -17.12 22.65 -8.74
C HIS A 163 -18.10 23.07 -7.63
N VAL A 164 -18.02 22.43 -6.46
CA VAL A 164 -18.86 22.79 -5.30
C VAL A 164 -18.57 24.21 -4.81
N ILE A 165 -17.27 24.58 -4.72
CA ILE A 165 -16.87 25.93 -4.31
C ILE A 165 -17.36 26.97 -5.31
N TYR A 166 -17.22 26.70 -6.61
CA TYR A 166 -17.64 27.64 -7.68
C TYR A 166 -19.15 27.85 -7.72
N GLN A 167 -19.94 26.80 -7.51
CA GLN A 167 -21.39 26.91 -7.44
C GLN A 167 -21.85 27.73 -6.21
N ASN A 168 -21.07 27.73 -5.15
CA ASN A 168 -21.41 28.39 -3.87
C ASN A 168 -20.71 29.76 -3.75
N LYS A 169 -21.10 30.72 -4.62
CA LYS A 169 -20.50 32.07 -4.71
C LYS A 169 -20.44 32.83 -3.38
N LYS A 170 -21.23 32.44 -2.39
CA LYS A 170 -21.27 33.06 -1.03
C LYS A 170 -20.37 32.35 -0.03
N MET A 171 -19.62 31.31 -0.45
CA MET A 171 -18.74 30.57 0.47
C MET A 171 -17.56 31.44 0.91
N PRO A 172 -17.36 31.65 2.22
CA PRO A 172 -16.20 32.37 2.72
C PRO A 172 -14.91 31.68 2.32
N VAL A 173 -13.88 32.44 1.92
CA VAL A 173 -12.56 31.91 1.52
C VAL A 173 -11.95 30.94 2.58
N LYS A 174 -12.06 31.31 3.86
CA LYS A 174 -11.63 30.49 4.98
C LYS A 174 -12.26 29.10 4.94
N ARG A 175 -13.56 29.02 4.62
CA ARG A 175 -14.28 27.74 4.54
C ARG A 175 -13.86 26.92 3.31
N ALA A 176 -13.63 27.58 2.19
CA ALA A 176 -13.11 26.93 1.00
C ALA A 176 -11.73 26.33 1.25
N LEU A 177 -10.83 27.04 1.93
CA LEU A 177 -9.51 26.53 2.32
C LEU A 177 -9.61 25.35 3.30
N GLN A 178 -10.50 25.41 4.29
CA GLN A 178 -10.73 24.27 5.20
C GLN A 178 -11.21 23.01 4.47
N LEU A 179 -12.04 23.16 3.43
CA LEU A 179 -12.48 22.03 2.60
C LEU A 179 -11.32 21.46 1.78
N VAL A 180 -10.45 22.31 1.25
CA VAL A 180 -9.24 21.87 0.55
C VAL A 180 -8.34 21.07 1.50
N ASP A 181 -8.07 21.59 2.69
CA ASP A 181 -7.21 20.95 3.68
C ASP A 181 -7.79 19.63 4.19
N SER A 182 -9.12 19.51 4.27
CA SER A 182 -9.74 18.27 4.75
C SER A 182 -9.99 17.21 3.67
N LEU A 183 -10.16 17.60 2.40
CA LEU A 183 -10.60 16.68 1.34
C LEU A 183 -9.54 16.45 0.24
N VAL A 184 -8.69 17.42 -0.04
CA VAL A 184 -7.69 17.34 -1.11
C VAL A 184 -6.29 17.05 -0.55
N THR A 185 -5.91 17.79 0.47
CA THR A 185 -4.59 17.68 1.10
C THR A 185 -4.27 16.26 1.58
N PRO A 186 -5.16 15.52 2.27
CA PRO A 186 -4.89 14.15 2.70
C PRO A 186 -4.68 13.18 1.53
N VAL A 187 -5.39 13.39 0.42
CA VAL A 187 -5.21 12.58 -0.80
C VAL A 187 -3.86 12.87 -1.46
N ALA A 188 -3.46 14.15 -1.51
CA ALA A 188 -2.20 14.57 -2.10
C ALA A 188 -0.98 14.11 -1.28
N LEU A 189 -1.13 14.04 0.04
CA LEU A 189 -0.05 13.72 0.98
C LEU A 189 -0.05 12.24 1.40
N TYR A 190 -0.97 11.43 0.90
CA TYR A 190 -1.03 10.02 1.24
C TYR A 190 0.29 9.32 0.90
N ASN A 191 0.91 8.67 1.90
CA ASN A 191 2.23 8.03 1.79
C ASN A 191 3.36 8.98 1.30
N ALA A 192 3.23 10.28 1.48
CA ALA A 192 4.23 11.25 1.05
C ALA A 192 5.59 11.02 1.74
N GLU A 193 5.58 10.54 2.99
CA GLU A 193 6.76 10.17 3.75
C GLU A 193 7.57 9.08 3.05
N VAL A 194 6.91 8.01 2.61
CA VAL A 194 7.55 6.90 1.89
C VAL A 194 8.10 7.36 0.55
N LEU A 195 7.31 8.13 -0.21
CA LEU A 195 7.72 8.64 -1.51
C LEU A 195 8.87 9.64 -1.43
N ALA A 196 8.91 10.44 -0.37
CA ALA A 196 10.01 11.36 -0.13
C ALA A 196 11.33 10.61 0.12
N VAL A 197 11.30 9.60 1.00
CA VAL A 197 12.48 8.76 1.29
C VAL A 197 12.97 8.04 0.03
N LEU A 198 12.06 7.47 -0.77
CA LEU A 198 12.41 6.79 -2.03
C LEU A 198 12.95 7.75 -3.10
N SER A 199 12.63 9.05 -3.01
CA SER A 199 13.06 10.09 -3.97
C SER A 199 14.40 10.73 -3.61
N LEU A 200 14.96 10.46 -2.43
CA LEU A 200 16.23 11.03 -2.00
C LEU A 200 17.38 10.44 -2.82
N PRO A 201 18.37 11.27 -3.22
CA PRO A 201 19.53 10.79 -3.95
C PRO A 201 20.35 9.84 -3.08
N LYS A 202 20.57 8.63 -3.58
CA LYS A 202 21.22 7.51 -2.86
C LYS A 202 22.65 7.79 -2.38
N LYS A 203 23.25 8.92 -2.78
CA LYS A 203 24.67 9.26 -2.50
C LYS A 203 24.91 10.11 -1.25
N SER A 204 23.87 10.51 -0.51
CA SER A 204 24.01 11.57 0.49
C SER A 204 23.82 11.17 1.95
N PHE A 205 23.71 9.88 2.25
CA PHE A 205 23.43 9.47 3.63
C PHE A 205 24.44 8.43 4.13
N ASP A 206 25.44 8.91 4.84
CA ASP A 206 26.46 8.06 5.47
C ASP A 206 26.00 7.52 6.84
N SER A 207 24.89 8.04 7.38
CA SER A 207 24.33 7.59 8.65
C SER A 207 22.80 7.71 8.71
N LYS A 208 22.18 6.96 9.65
CA LYS A 208 20.75 7.02 9.94
C LYS A 208 20.32 8.43 10.40
N GLU A 209 21.21 9.14 11.09
CA GLU A 209 20.95 10.49 11.61
C GLU A 209 20.94 11.52 10.47
N SER A 210 21.83 11.39 9.47
CA SER A 210 21.84 12.27 8.30
C SER A 210 20.58 12.07 7.44
N LEU A 211 20.05 10.85 7.35
CA LEU A 211 18.80 10.53 6.69
C LEU A 211 17.60 11.15 7.42
N LEU A 212 17.53 11.04 8.74
CA LEU A 212 16.45 11.62 9.55
C LEU A 212 16.47 13.15 9.47
N LYS A 213 17.64 13.78 9.56
CA LYS A 213 17.78 15.23 9.47
C LYS A 213 17.41 15.78 8.09
N ALA A 214 17.76 15.06 7.03
CA ALA A 214 17.33 15.40 5.67
C ALA A 214 15.81 15.20 5.48
N TRP A 215 15.23 14.21 6.13
CA TRP A 215 13.80 13.96 6.11
C TRP A 215 13.02 15.08 6.81
N GLU A 216 13.44 15.50 7.97
CA GLU A 216 12.83 16.61 8.72
C GLU A 216 12.89 17.94 7.96
N THR A 217 13.97 18.18 7.21
CA THR A 217 14.18 19.45 6.47
C THR A 217 13.50 19.45 5.10
N TYR A 218 13.51 18.31 4.39
CA TYR A 218 13.12 18.23 2.98
C TYR A 218 11.63 17.97 2.78
N LEU A 219 11.00 17.23 3.69
CA LEU A 219 9.61 16.81 3.55
C LEU A 219 8.62 17.99 3.65
N PRO A 220 8.68 18.85 4.70
CA PRO A 220 7.77 19.98 4.84
C PRO A 220 7.87 20.97 3.69
N GLU A 221 9.07 21.24 3.20
CA GLU A 221 9.32 22.26 2.17
C GLU A 221 8.78 21.83 0.79
N LYS A 222 9.02 20.61 0.36
CA LYS A 222 8.48 20.10 -0.93
C LYS A 222 6.99 19.84 -0.91
N ILE A 223 6.44 19.40 0.21
CA ILE A 223 5.01 19.21 0.37
C ILE A 223 4.31 20.57 0.32
N ASN A 224 4.78 21.56 1.08
CA ASN A 224 4.26 22.91 1.06
C ASN A 224 4.39 23.59 -0.31
N GLN A 225 5.52 23.44 -1.01
CA GLN A 225 5.68 23.99 -2.35
C GLN A 225 4.73 23.39 -3.38
N ARG A 226 4.42 22.10 -3.32
CA ARG A 226 3.45 21.45 -4.22
C ARG A 226 2.01 21.81 -3.86
N ALA A 227 1.66 21.82 -2.59
CA ALA A 227 0.35 22.26 -2.11
C ALA A 227 0.11 23.73 -2.45
N CYS A 228 1.08 24.63 -2.22
CA CYS A 228 1.01 26.04 -2.60
C CYS A 228 0.88 26.23 -4.11
N ARG A 229 1.55 25.45 -4.94
CA ARG A 229 1.39 25.53 -6.42
C ARG A 229 0.00 25.12 -6.87
N MET A 230 -0.62 24.13 -6.24
CA MET A 230 -2.03 23.78 -6.51
C MET A 230 -2.99 24.89 -6.09
N VAL A 231 -2.80 25.49 -4.92
CA VAL A 231 -3.62 26.61 -4.43
C VAL A 231 -3.41 27.86 -5.28
N LEU A 232 -2.18 28.22 -5.62
CA LEU A 232 -1.85 29.39 -6.45
C LEU A 232 -2.32 29.25 -7.92
N SER A 233 -2.44 28.03 -8.45
CA SER A 233 -3.02 27.81 -9.78
C SER A 233 -4.51 28.14 -9.84
N VAL A 234 -5.19 28.13 -8.70
CA VAL A 234 -6.61 28.51 -8.56
C VAL A 234 -6.78 30.03 -8.62
N HIS A 235 -5.90 30.77 -7.95
CA HIS A 235 -5.95 32.25 -7.96
C HIS A 235 -5.60 32.89 -9.31
N LYS A 236 -4.90 32.16 -10.20
CA LYS A 236 -4.61 32.67 -11.56
C LYS A 236 -5.74 32.48 -12.58
N LYS A 237 -6.80 31.75 -12.22
CA LYS A 237 -7.97 31.50 -13.09
C LYS A 237 -9.27 32.12 -12.56
N ALA A 238 -9.24 32.80 -11.43
CA ALA A 238 -10.33 33.61 -10.88
C ALA A 238 -10.08 35.09 -11.17
#